data_38c6c1879f5fbdcf27ea2d8857b05861
#
_entry.id   38c6c1879f5fbdcf27ea2d8857b05861
#
_cell.length_a   1.000
_cell.length_b   1.000
_cell.length_c   1.000
_cell.angle_alpha   90.00
_cell.angle_beta   90.00
_cell.angle_gamma   90.00
#
_symmetry.space_group_name_H-M   'P 1'
#
loop_
_entity.id
_entity.type
_entity.pdbx_description
1 polymer ?
#
loop_
_entity_poly.entity_id
_entity_poly.type
_entity_poly.pdbx_seq_one_letter_code
_entity_poly.pdbx_strand_id
1 'polypeptide(L)'
;TSSRRQRQMCIRDRYYFGSGSGAPYSDMNGYTPYLERLITYKLYWISFSALIIIVSNLFWVRGSYGDFKSRLEIAKNRINKFSIIGISVSLILFIGFGSYIFYNTNILNEYHQPKYYEKLAAEYEKKFKKYKDSKFPKITSISGEVHLFPKESRLEFSGSYILKNKTENSIDTIHSNFNARFPYEQYSWSADNKLVKRDSIYGWDTYVFDPPILPGDEITLSFSGNRGRKGFTNSGVDMTVLDNGTMIFSSQLF
;
A
#
# COMPACT_ATOMS: atom_id res chain seq x y z
N THR A 1 25.39 -12.16 7.90
CA THR A 1 25.59 -11.71 6.49
C THR A 1 24.29 -11.48 5.72
N SER A 2 23.19 -12.12 6.11
CA SER A 2 21.87 -11.96 5.46
C SER A 2 21.27 -10.56 5.65
N SER A 3 21.44 -9.95 6.82
CA SER A 3 20.80 -8.67 7.16
C SER A 3 21.37 -7.45 6.39
N ARG A 4 22.63 -7.48 5.96
CA ARG A 4 23.22 -6.41 5.14
C ARG A 4 22.74 -6.40 3.70
N ARG A 5 22.51 -7.59 3.10
CA ARG A 5 21.95 -7.71 1.74
C ARG A 5 20.49 -7.28 1.68
N GLN A 6 19.68 -7.62 2.69
CA GLN A 6 18.30 -7.16 2.78
C GLN A 6 18.18 -5.64 2.96
N ARG A 7 19.06 -5.01 3.74
CA ARG A 7 19.09 -3.54 3.89
C ARG A 7 19.43 -2.80 2.60
N GLN A 8 20.31 -3.37 1.76
CA GLN A 8 20.65 -2.79 0.45
C GLN A 8 19.51 -2.96 -0.57
N MET A 9 18.73 -4.04 -0.52
CA MET A 9 17.57 -4.25 -1.40
C MET A 9 16.49 -3.18 -1.19
N CYS A 10 16.15 -2.85 0.06
CA CYS A 10 15.06 -1.89 0.35
C CYS A 10 15.33 -0.45 -0.07
N ILE A 11 16.60 -0.02 -0.13
CA ILE A 11 16.98 1.34 -0.56
C ILE A 11 17.09 1.43 -2.09
N ARG A 12 17.37 0.32 -2.78
CA ARG A 12 17.60 0.26 -4.23
C ARG A 12 16.34 0.14 -5.08
N ASP A 13 15.21 -0.29 -4.53
CA ASP A 13 14.06 -0.71 -5.33
C ASP A 13 13.34 0.42 -6.06
N ARG A 14 13.45 1.67 -5.58
CA ARG A 14 12.72 2.79 -6.18
C ARG A 14 13.32 3.33 -7.47
N TYR A 15 14.63 3.44 -7.55
CA TYR A 15 15.32 4.15 -8.61
C TYR A 15 16.49 3.37 -9.21
N TYR A 16 16.43 2.05 -9.16
CA TYR A 16 17.42 1.25 -9.87
C TYR A 16 17.20 1.39 -11.38
N PHE A 17 18.22 1.90 -12.08
CA PHE A 17 18.13 2.19 -13.51
C PHE A 17 17.60 1.00 -14.31
N GLY A 18 16.54 1.23 -15.10
CA GLY A 18 15.93 0.21 -15.95
C GLY A 18 15.15 -0.89 -15.23
N SER A 19 15.22 -0.98 -13.88
CA SER A 19 14.41 -1.92 -13.14
C SER A 19 13.03 -1.34 -12.84
N GLY A 20 12.02 -2.20 -12.91
CA GLY A 20 10.72 -1.99 -12.28
C GLY A 20 10.60 -3.06 -11.20
N SER A 21 9.81 -2.83 -10.17
CA SER A 21 9.46 -3.89 -9.24
C SER A 21 8.84 -5.05 -10.00
N GLY A 22 9.21 -6.28 -9.65
CA GLY A 22 8.80 -7.48 -10.37
C GLY A 22 7.30 -7.56 -10.64
N ALA A 23 6.95 -8.07 -11.79
CA ALA A 23 5.59 -8.41 -12.16
C ALA A 23 5.55 -9.92 -12.37
N PRO A 24 5.17 -10.71 -11.35
CA PRO A 24 5.03 -12.14 -11.52
C PRO A 24 3.91 -12.42 -12.51
N TYR A 25 4.18 -13.32 -13.44
CA TYR A 25 3.17 -13.81 -14.36
C TYR A 25 2.16 -14.69 -13.63
N SER A 26 0.89 -14.51 -13.93
CA SER A 26 -0.19 -15.38 -13.44
C SER A 26 -0.94 -15.95 -14.63
N ASP A 27 -1.16 -17.26 -14.65
CA ASP A 27 -1.92 -17.92 -15.73
C ASP A 27 -3.37 -17.40 -15.81
N MET A 28 -3.93 -16.91 -14.70
CA MET A 28 -5.29 -16.35 -14.67
C MET A 28 -5.36 -14.90 -15.16
N ASN A 29 -4.40 -14.07 -14.75
CA ASN A 29 -4.46 -12.61 -14.94
C ASN A 29 -3.36 -12.06 -15.84
N GLY A 30 -2.42 -12.89 -16.29
CA GLY A 30 -1.26 -12.45 -17.07
C GLY A 30 -0.44 -11.39 -16.30
N TYR A 31 -0.08 -10.32 -17.01
CA TYR A 31 0.58 -9.14 -16.44
C TYR A 31 -0.37 -7.96 -16.22
N THR A 32 -1.65 -8.11 -16.57
CA THR A 32 -2.63 -7.01 -16.60
C THR A 32 -2.65 -6.16 -15.32
N PRO A 33 -2.66 -6.73 -14.09
CA PRO A 33 -2.70 -5.94 -12.87
C PRO A 33 -1.47 -5.05 -12.66
N TYR A 34 -0.35 -5.39 -13.29
CA TYR A 34 0.93 -4.69 -13.13
C TYR A 34 1.23 -3.71 -14.25
N LEU A 35 0.45 -3.72 -15.36
CA LEU A 35 0.77 -2.98 -16.58
C LEU A 35 0.92 -1.49 -16.35
N GLU A 36 -0.01 -0.86 -15.64
CA GLU A 36 0.02 0.57 -15.34
C GLU A 36 1.36 0.95 -14.68
N ARG A 37 1.72 0.26 -13.61
CA ARG A 37 2.97 0.48 -12.91
C ARG A 37 4.18 0.22 -13.79
N LEU A 38 4.19 -0.91 -14.49
CA LEU A 38 5.29 -1.33 -15.35
C LEU A 38 5.55 -0.32 -16.47
N ILE A 39 4.50 0.09 -17.19
CA ILE A 39 4.58 1.07 -18.27
C ILE A 39 5.08 2.41 -17.73
N THR A 40 4.53 2.90 -16.61
CA THR A 40 4.92 4.17 -16.01
C THR A 40 6.41 4.21 -15.67
N TYR A 41 6.94 3.16 -14.99
CA TYR A 41 8.37 3.09 -14.68
C TYR A 41 9.24 2.95 -15.93
N LYS A 42 8.80 2.20 -16.94
CA LYS A 42 9.55 2.07 -18.20
C LYS A 42 9.60 3.39 -18.95
N LEU A 43 8.48 4.11 -19.05
CA LEU A 43 8.44 5.42 -19.71
C LEU A 43 9.29 6.46 -18.96
N TYR A 44 9.30 6.44 -17.64
CA TYR A 44 10.20 7.27 -16.83
C TYR A 44 11.67 7.04 -17.21
N TRP A 45 12.12 5.78 -17.25
CA TRP A 45 13.50 5.45 -17.59
C TRP A 45 13.84 5.66 -19.06
N ILE A 46 12.90 5.42 -19.99
CA ILE A 46 13.08 5.72 -21.41
C ILE A 46 13.28 7.22 -21.63
N SER A 47 12.47 8.05 -20.95
CA SER A 47 12.60 9.51 -21.03
C SER A 47 13.96 10.00 -20.52
N PHE A 48 14.43 9.44 -19.41
CA PHE A 48 15.76 9.75 -18.88
C PHE A 48 16.89 9.27 -19.81
N SER A 49 16.77 8.07 -20.35
CA SER A 49 17.75 7.54 -21.31
C SER A 49 17.83 8.37 -22.57
N ALA A 50 16.68 8.80 -23.11
CA ALA A 50 16.63 9.69 -24.27
C ALA A 50 17.34 11.02 -23.99
N LEU A 51 17.10 11.62 -22.81
CA LEU A 51 17.80 12.82 -22.36
C LEU A 51 19.32 12.63 -22.35
N ILE A 52 19.80 11.55 -21.72
CA ILE A 52 21.23 11.24 -21.67
C ILE A 52 21.82 11.03 -23.06
N ILE A 53 21.14 10.30 -23.95
CA ILE A 53 21.60 10.05 -25.33
C ILE A 53 21.76 11.38 -26.08
N ILE A 54 20.78 12.28 -26.01
CA ILE A 54 20.84 13.58 -26.70
C ILE A 54 21.99 14.42 -26.15
N VAL A 55 22.10 14.52 -24.80
CA VAL A 55 23.18 15.26 -24.15
C VAL A 55 24.55 14.65 -24.50
N SER A 56 24.69 13.33 -24.44
CA SER A 56 25.94 12.65 -24.78
C SER A 56 26.32 12.89 -26.24
N ASN A 57 25.36 12.91 -27.16
CA ASN A 57 25.61 13.22 -28.57
C ASN A 57 26.15 14.65 -28.77
N LEU A 58 25.66 15.63 -28.03
CA LEU A 58 26.17 17.01 -28.08
C LEU A 58 27.65 17.10 -27.64
N PHE A 59 28.03 16.34 -26.62
CA PHE A 59 29.40 16.30 -26.08
C PHE A 59 30.32 15.31 -26.78
N TRP A 60 29.80 14.51 -27.73
CA TRP A 60 30.59 13.51 -28.43
C TRP A 60 31.57 14.14 -29.37
N VAL A 61 32.87 13.99 -29.10
CA VAL A 61 33.95 14.54 -29.92
C VAL A 61 34.81 13.39 -30.48
N ARG A 62 35.07 13.42 -31.78
CA ARG A 62 36.08 12.55 -32.39
C ARG A 62 37.43 13.24 -32.35
N GLY A 63 38.43 12.67 -31.66
CA GLY A 63 39.79 13.19 -31.56
C GLY A 63 40.22 13.48 -30.11
N SER A 64 41.47 13.86 -29.90
CA SER A 64 42.11 14.08 -28.62
C SER A 64 41.93 15.51 -28.08
N TYR A 65 40.69 15.97 -27.96
CA TYR A 65 40.42 17.23 -27.27
C TYR A 65 40.38 16.97 -25.75
N GLY A 66 41.40 17.43 -25.02
CA GLY A 66 41.59 17.13 -23.60
C GLY A 66 40.71 17.95 -22.64
N ASP A 67 40.35 19.18 -23.01
CA ASP A 67 39.76 20.15 -22.09
C ASP A 67 38.23 20.17 -22.10
N PHE A 68 37.64 20.23 -20.89
CA PHE A 68 36.19 20.33 -20.72
C PHE A 68 35.61 21.61 -21.36
N LYS A 69 36.35 22.72 -21.33
CA LYS A 69 35.92 23.98 -21.96
C LYS A 69 35.73 23.84 -23.47
N SER A 70 36.69 23.19 -24.14
CA SER A 70 36.60 22.93 -25.59
C SER A 70 35.41 22.04 -25.94
N ARG A 71 35.12 21.04 -25.12
CA ARG A 71 33.92 20.18 -25.32
C ARG A 71 32.63 20.96 -25.14
N LEU A 72 32.57 21.89 -24.21
CA LEU A 72 31.41 22.74 -23.97
C LEU A 72 31.15 23.69 -25.15
N GLU A 73 32.21 24.27 -25.74
CA GLU A 73 32.09 25.13 -26.94
C GLU A 73 31.59 24.33 -28.15
N ILE A 74 32.10 23.12 -28.35
CA ILE A 74 31.62 22.24 -29.41
C ILE A 74 30.16 21.86 -29.20
N ALA A 75 29.77 21.54 -27.95
CA ALA A 75 28.39 21.24 -27.62
C ALA A 75 27.46 22.43 -27.91
N LYS A 76 27.86 23.64 -27.54
CA LYS A 76 27.09 24.87 -27.84
C LYS A 76 26.88 25.07 -29.35
N ASN A 77 27.91 24.84 -30.17
CA ASN A 77 27.83 24.99 -31.60
C ASN A 77 27.00 23.89 -32.31
N ARG A 78 26.79 22.75 -31.62
CA ARG A 78 25.96 21.63 -32.12
C ARG A 78 24.50 21.73 -31.70
N ILE A 79 24.17 22.61 -30.78
CA ILE A 79 22.79 22.81 -30.36
C ILE A 79 21.99 23.35 -31.53
N ASN A 80 21.00 22.58 -31.97
CA ASN A 80 20.05 22.95 -32.99
C ASN A 80 18.62 22.87 -32.44
N LYS A 81 17.65 23.34 -33.23
CA LYS A 81 16.23 23.35 -32.81
C LYS A 81 15.74 21.94 -32.41
N PHE A 82 16.17 20.89 -33.16
CA PHE A 82 15.78 19.51 -32.86
C PHE A 82 16.35 19.01 -31.55
N SER A 83 17.61 19.35 -31.23
CA SER A 83 18.23 19.01 -29.95
C SER A 83 17.51 19.69 -28.77
N ILE A 84 17.15 20.95 -28.91
CA ILE A 84 16.40 21.69 -27.89
C ILE A 84 15.03 21.05 -27.67
N ILE A 85 14.28 20.80 -28.74
CA ILE A 85 12.97 20.15 -28.65
C ILE A 85 13.11 18.77 -28.00
N GLY A 86 14.07 17.95 -28.44
CA GLY A 86 14.31 16.62 -27.90
C GLY A 86 14.63 16.62 -26.41
N ILE A 87 15.52 17.52 -25.97
CA ILE A 87 15.84 17.71 -24.54
C ILE A 87 14.61 18.16 -23.77
N SER A 88 13.89 19.17 -24.26
CA SER A 88 12.71 19.70 -23.58
C SER A 88 11.61 18.66 -23.43
N VAL A 89 11.29 17.92 -24.49
CA VAL A 89 10.28 16.84 -24.44
C VAL A 89 10.70 15.74 -23.49
N SER A 90 11.96 15.26 -23.59
CA SER A 90 12.46 14.22 -22.69
C SER A 90 12.45 14.64 -21.23
N LEU A 91 12.80 15.91 -20.95
CA LEU A 91 12.79 16.46 -19.59
C LEU A 91 11.36 16.58 -19.03
N ILE A 92 10.42 17.09 -19.84
CA ILE A 92 9.01 17.20 -19.45
C ILE A 92 8.43 15.81 -19.16
N LEU A 93 8.68 14.83 -20.01
CA LEU A 93 8.22 13.47 -19.79
C LEU A 93 8.85 12.84 -18.54
N PHE A 94 10.15 13.02 -18.35
CA PHE A 94 10.87 12.52 -17.17
C PHE A 94 10.29 13.10 -15.86
N ILE A 95 10.08 14.41 -15.81
CA ILE A 95 9.49 15.08 -14.64
C ILE A 95 8.03 14.64 -14.48
N GLY A 96 7.26 14.58 -15.56
CA GLY A 96 5.84 14.18 -15.53
C GLY A 96 5.65 12.77 -14.99
N PHE A 97 6.35 11.78 -15.55
CA PHE A 97 6.29 10.41 -15.04
C PHE A 97 6.87 10.27 -13.64
N GLY A 98 7.95 10.98 -13.32
CA GLY A 98 8.51 11.02 -11.97
C GLY A 98 7.53 11.56 -10.94
N SER A 99 6.83 12.65 -11.27
CA SER A 99 5.78 13.24 -10.42
C SER A 99 4.59 12.30 -10.26
N TYR A 100 4.18 11.61 -11.33
CA TYR A 100 3.11 10.62 -11.27
C TYR A 100 3.47 9.42 -10.39
N ILE A 101 4.71 8.91 -10.50
CA ILE A 101 5.22 7.85 -9.61
C ILE A 101 5.21 8.34 -8.16
N PHE A 102 5.72 9.55 -7.91
CA PHE A 102 5.76 10.13 -6.57
C PHE A 102 4.36 10.28 -5.98
N TYR A 103 3.41 10.78 -6.77
CA TYR A 103 2.01 10.93 -6.36
C TYR A 103 1.42 9.57 -5.93
N ASN A 104 1.55 8.53 -6.77
CA ASN A 104 1.03 7.20 -6.46
C ASN A 104 1.69 6.57 -5.24
N THR A 105 3.00 6.71 -5.10
CA THR A 105 3.77 5.97 -4.09
C THR A 105 3.94 6.69 -2.76
N ASN A 106 3.67 8.00 -2.68
CA ASN A 106 3.89 8.77 -1.44
C ASN A 106 2.67 9.58 -1.00
N ILE A 107 1.82 10.03 -1.95
CA ILE A 107 0.64 10.84 -1.61
C ILE A 107 -0.59 9.95 -1.54
N LEU A 108 -0.85 9.18 -2.59
CA LEU A 108 -2.02 8.30 -2.67
C LEU A 108 -1.87 7.05 -1.77
N ASN A 109 -0.65 6.53 -1.68
CA ASN A 109 -0.28 5.41 -0.83
C ASN A 109 0.88 5.83 0.06
N GLU A 110 0.67 5.91 1.37
CA GLU A 110 1.72 6.25 2.31
C GLU A 110 2.85 5.21 2.26
N TYR A 111 4.05 5.71 2.02
CA TYR A 111 5.24 4.90 2.05
C TYR A 111 5.95 5.00 3.38
N HIS A 112 6.07 3.87 4.05
CA HIS A 112 6.91 3.74 5.22
C HIS A 112 8.04 2.74 4.95
N GLN A 113 9.23 3.05 5.47
CA GLN A 113 10.36 2.13 5.40
C GLN A 113 10.07 0.86 6.22
N PRO A 114 10.63 -0.32 5.86
CA PRO A 114 10.44 -1.56 6.60
C PRO A 114 10.73 -1.45 8.09
N LYS A 115 11.75 -0.66 8.46
CA LYS A 115 12.11 -0.38 9.85
C LYS A 115 10.98 0.29 10.65
N TYR A 116 10.14 1.09 9.99
CA TYR A 116 8.97 1.69 10.62
C TYR A 116 7.97 0.61 11.06
N TYR A 117 7.69 -0.36 10.18
CA TYR A 117 6.77 -1.46 10.51
C TYR A 117 7.33 -2.39 11.58
N GLU A 118 8.66 -2.66 11.59
CA GLU A 118 9.32 -3.42 12.66
C GLU A 118 9.17 -2.70 14.01
N LYS A 119 9.39 -1.38 14.03
CA LYS A 119 9.21 -0.57 15.24
C LYS A 119 7.75 -0.58 15.70
N LEU A 120 6.82 -0.38 14.75
CA LEU A 120 5.38 -0.38 15.02
C LEU A 120 4.93 -1.71 15.63
N ALA A 121 5.38 -2.84 15.07
CA ALA A 121 5.07 -4.17 15.60
C ALA A 121 5.64 -4.39 17.01
N ALA A 122 6.88 -3.96 17.26
CA ALA A 122 7.48 -4.06 18.58
C ALA A 122 6.78 -3.18 19.64
N GLU A 123 6.35 -1.98 19.25
CA GLU A 123 5.57 -1.09 20.11
C GLU A 123 4.16 -1.63 20.37
N TYR A 124 3.50 -2.19 19.35
CA TYR A 124 2.22 -2.87 19.46
C TYR A 124 2.30 -3.99 20.52
N GLU A 125 3.29 -4.86 20.40
CA GLU A 125 3.46 -5.97 21.33
C GLU A 125 3.65 -5.47 22.77
N LYS A 126 4.53 -4.50 22.99
CA LYS A 126 4.78 -3.91 24.32
C LYS A 126 3.53 -3.28 24.91
N LYS A 127 2.73 -2.58 24.10
CA LYS A 127 1.56 -1.81 24.54
C LYS A 127 0.37 -2.69 24.86
N PHE A 128 0.14 -3.74 24.07
CA PHE A 128 -1.06 -4.56 24.13
C PHE A 128 -0.87 -5.95 24.71
N LYS A 129 0.37 -6.40 24.96
CA LYS A 129 0.66 -7.70 25.60
C LYS A 129 -0.06 -7.90 26.94
N LYS A 130 -0.29 -6.84 27.69
CA LYS A 130 -1.02 -6.87 28.97
C LYS A 130 -2.48 -7.33 28.83
N TYR A 131 -3.07 -7.25 27.64
CA TYR A 131 -4.44 -7.68 27.36
C TYR A 131 -4.53 -9.12 26.81
N LYS A 132 -3.41 -9.84 26.74
CA LYS A 132 -3.35 -11.21 26.20
C LYS A 132 -4.30 -12.17 26.91
N ASP A 133 -4.43 -12.02 28.22
CA ASP A 133 -5.24 -12.89 29.08
C ASP A 133 -6.63 -12.32 29.38
N SER A 134 -7.01 -11.23 28.68
CA SER A 134 -8.35 -10.66 28.81
C SER A 134 -9.40 -11.63 28.30
N LYS A 135 -10.55 -11.67 29.00
CA LYS A 135 -11.67 -12.51 28.59
C LYS A 135 -12.42 -11.87 27.42
N PHE A 136 -12.66 -12.66 26.39
CA PHE A 136 -13.37 -12.22 25.20
C PHE A 136 -14.56 -13.12 24.92
N PRO A 137 -15.69 -12.55 24.46
CA PRO A 137 -16.77 -13.35 23.92
C PRO A 137 -16.29 -14.03 22.62
N LYS A 138 -16.77 -15.26 22.38
CA LYS A 138 -16.41 -16.00 21.17
C LYS A 138 -17.42 -15.75 20.06
N ILE A 139 -16.94 -15.55 18.85
CA ILE A 139 -17.78 -15.48 17.67
C ILE A 139 -18.44 -16.86 17.48
N THR A 140 -19.75 -16.88 17.41
CA THR A 140 -20.56 -18.09 17.22
C THR A 140 -21.21 -18.14 15.86
N SER A 141 -21.49 -16.99 15.27
CA SER A 141 -22.05 -16.90 13.93
C SER A 141 -21.51 -15.68 13.20
N ILE A 142 -21.38 -15.81 11.90
CA ILE A 142 -20.97 -14.75 10.99
C ILE A 142 -21.98 -14.71 9.86
N SER A 143 -22.55 -13.54 9.60
CA SER A 143 -23.36 -13.27 8.42
C SER A 143 -22.74 -12.08 7.70
N GLY A 144 -22.52 -12.20 6.39
CA GLY A 144 -21.91 -11.12 5.63
C GLY A 144 -22.32 -11.15 4.17
N GLU A 145 -22.33 -9.98 3.58
CA GLU A 145 -22.60 -9.72 2.17
C GLU A 145 -21.43 -8.95 1.59
N VAL A 146 -21.00 -9.34 0.39
CA VAL A 146 -19.88 -8.71 -0.31
C VAL A 146 -20.30 -8.36 -1.72
N HIS A 147 -20.29 -7.09 -2.06
CA HIS A 147 -20.54 -6.59 -3.40
C HIS A 147 -19.21 -6.32 -4.10
N LEU A 148 -18.98 -6.97 -5.23
CA LEU A 148 -17.76 -6.87 -6.01
C LEU A 148 -17.95 -5.98 -7.22
N PHE A 149 -17.02 -5.05 -7.42
CA PHE A 149 -16.93 -4.17 -8.59
C PHE A 149 -15.57 -4.39 -9.29
N PRO A 150 -15.43 -5.47 -10.07
CA PRO A 150 -14.14 -5.86 -10.64
C PRO A 150 -13.51 -4.78 -11.52
N LYS A 151 -14.30 -4.12 -12.37
CA LYS A 151 -13.84 -3.03 -13.26
C LYS A 151 -13.27 -1.83 -12.52
N GLU A 152 -13.74 -1.58 -11.29
CA GLU A 152 -13.28 -0.50 -10.43
C GLU A 152 -12.19 -0.98 -9.45
N SER A 153 -11.86 -2.28 -9.48
CA SER A 153 -11.00 -2.93 -8.48
C SER A 153 -11.43 -2.58 -7.05
N ARG A 154 -12.74 -2.61 -6.80
CA ARG A 154 -13.38 -2.20 -5.55
C ARG A 154 -14.34 -3.28 -5.04
N LEU A 155 -14.45 -3.37 -3.72
CA LEU A 155 -15.47 -4.17 -3.03
C LEU A 155 -16.12 -3.36 -1.91
N GLU A 156 -17.37 -3.66 -1.66
CA GLU A 156 -18.11 -3.22 -0.49
C GLU A 156 -18.50 -4.45 0.31
N PHE A 157 -18.42 -4.35 1.61
CA PHE A 157 -18.78 -5.45 2.50
C PHE A 157 -19.59 -4.94 3.68
N SER A 158 -20.56 -5.75 4.09
CA SER A 158 -21.35 -5.51 5.29
C SER A 158 -21.68 -6.84 5.96
N GLY A 159 -21.95 -6.80 7.25
CA GLY A 159 -22.25 -8.01 7.96
C GLY A 159 -22.42 -7.85 9.45
N SER A 160 -22.54 -8.99 10.11
CA SER A 160 -22.63 -9.05 11.55
C SER A 160 -21.95 -10.28 12.14
N TYR A 161 -21.36 -10.09 13.30
CA TYR A 161 -20.89 -11.17 14.17
C TYR A 161 -21.86 -11.34 15.33
N ILE A 162 -22.24 -12.58 15.60
CA ILE A 162 -22.86 -12.93 16.87
C ILE A 162 -21.76 -13.43 17.78
N LEU A 163 -21.57 -12.74 18.90
CA LEU A 163 -20.56 -13.06 19.90
C LEU A 163 -21.26 -13.53 21.17
N LYS A 164 -20.83 -14.67 21.69
CA LYS A 164 -21.37 -15.27 22.92
C LYS A 164 -20.34 -15.27 24.02
N ASN A 165 -20.71 -14.82 25.21
CA ASN A 165 -19.89 -14.98 26.40
C ASN A 165 -19.93 -16.46 26.85
N LYS A 166 -18.90 -17.23 26.44
CA LYS A 166 -18.73 -18.64 26.86
C LYS A 166 -17.88 -18.77 28.12
N THR A 167 -17.56 -17.67 28.79
CA THR A 167 -16.80 -17.71 30.05
C THR A 167 -17.75 -17.81 31.26
N GLU A 168 -17.23 -18.16 32.40
CA GLU A 168 -17.99 -18.22 33.68
C GLU A 168 -18.15 -16.85 34.34
N ASN A 169 -17.59 -15.80 33.76
CA ASN A 169 -17.62 -14.44 34.35
C ASN A 169 -18.30 -13.47 33.38
N SER A 170 -18.86 -12.40 33.96
CA SER A 170 -19.33 -11.27 33.19
C SER A 170 -18.16 -10.57 32.47
N ILE A 171 -18.42 -10.04 31.29
CA ILE A 171 -17.46 -9.27 30.48
C ILE A 171 -18.01 -7.85 30.39
N ASP A 172 -17.31 -6.91 31.00
CA ASP A 172 -17.61 -5.50 30.95
C ASP A 172 -16.79 -4.74 29.90
N THR A 173 -15.65 -5.29 29.51
CA THR A 173 -14.72 -4.62 28.62
C THR A 173 -14.36 -5.52 27.44
N ILE A 174 -14.52 -5.01 26.22
CA ILE A 174 -14.07 -5.66 24.99
C ILE A 174 -13.01 -4.80 24.32
N HIS A 175 -11.91 -5.44 23.95
CA HIS A 175 -10.88 -4.87 23.09
C HIS A 175 -11.06 -5.41 21.67
N SER A 176 -11.17 -4.54 20.70
CA SER A 176 -11.23 -4.91 19.28
C SER A 176 -10.02 -4.38 18.54
N ASN A 177 -9.52 -5.20 17.61
CA ASN A 177 -8.45 -4.79 16.72
C ASN A 177 -8.96 -4.91 15.28
N PHE A 178 -9.23 -3.75 14.68
CA PHE A 178 -9.73 -3.69 13.31
C PHE A 178 -8.56 -3.69 12.33
N ASN A 179 -8.66 -4.54 11.32
CA ASN A 179 -7.63 -4.64 10.30
C ASN A 179 -7.55 -3.34 9.47
N ALA A 180 -6.41 -2.64 9.54
CA ALA A 180 -6.18 -1.41 8.77
C ALA A 180 -6.23 -1.61 7.24
N ARG A 181 -6.09 -2.86 6.75
CA ARG A 181 -6.20 -3.17 5.32
C ARG A 181 -7.64 -3.22 4.82
N PHE A 182 -8.60 -3.46 5.73
CA PHE A 182 -10.03 -3.45 5.47
C PHE A 182 -10.68 -2.47 6.46
N PRO A 183 -10.61 -1.17 6.18
CA PRO A 183 -11.16 -0.17 7.08
C PRO A 183 -12.67 -0.32 7.13
N TYR A 184 -13.16 -0.56 8.34
CA TYR A 184 -14.58 -0.46 8.61
C TYR A 184 -14.95 1.03 8.61
N GLU A 185 -15.96 1.38 7.82
CA GLU A 185 -16.52 2.73 7.82
C GLU A 185 -17.48 2.93 8.98
N GLN A 186 -18.25 1.89 9.26
CA GLN A 186 -19.20 1.87 10.34
C GLN A 186 -19.14 0.52 11.07
N TYR A 187 -19.26 0.58 12.38
CA TYR A 187 -19.51 -0.60 13.21
C TYR A 187 -20.30 -0.19 14.44
N SER A 188 -21.22 -1.05 14.86
CA SER A 188 -22.12 -0.83 15.99
C SER A 188 -22.36 -2.11 16.75
N TRP A 189 -22.47 -1.98 18.06
CA TRP A 189 -22.79 -3.07 18.97
C TRP A 189 -24.29 -3.04 19.28
N SER A 190 -24.93 -4.21 19.43
CA SER A 190 -26.33 -4.32 19.82
C SER A 190 -26.60 -4.00 21.30
N ALA A 191 -25.56 -4.12 22.16
CA ALA A 191 -25.63 -3.80 23.57
C ALA A 191 -25.13 -2.39 23.84
N ASP A 192 -25.63 -1.75 24.88
CA ASP A 192 -25.20 -0.43 25.29
C ASP A 192 -23.71 -0.45 25.65
N ASN A 193 -22.97 0.45 25.03
CA ASN A 193 -21.52 0.50 25.18
C ASN A 193 -20.99 1.92 25.08
N LYS A 194 -19.81 2.11 25.63
CA LYS A 194 -19.05 3.35 25.54
C LYS A 194 -17.65 3.07 25.02
N LEU A 195 -17.26 3.75 23.94
CA LEU A 195 -15.88 3.77 23.48
C LEU A 195 -15.02 4.58 24.47
N VAL A 196 -14.15 3.89 25.19
CA VAL A 196 -13.29 4.51 26.22
C VAL A 196 -11.94 4.90 25.63
N LYS A 197 -11.44 4.10 24.69
CA LYS A 197 -10.13 4.35 24.09
C LYS A 197 -10.13 3.95 22.62
N ARG A 198 -9.60 4.84 21.79
CA ARG A 198 -9.30 4.57 20.38
C ARG A 198 -7.82 4.83 20.09
N ASP A 199 -7.16 3.85 19.50
CA ASP A 199 -5.80 3.96 19.02
C ASP A 199 -5.78 3.72 17.52
N SER A 200 -5.90 4.80 16.75
CA SER A 200 -5.99 4.73 15.28
C SER A 200 -4.71 4.23 14.61
N ILE A 201 -3.54 4.37 15.27
CA ILE A 201 -2.26 3.90 14.73
C ILE A 201 -2.23 2.37 14.67
N TYR A 202 -2.79 1.73 15.70
CA TYR A 202 -2.78 0.26 15.83
C TYR A 202 -4.13 -0.37 15.49
N GLY A 203 -5.16 0.43 15.17
CA GLY A 203 -6.52 -0.06 14.98
C GLY A 203 -7.14 -0.68 16.23
N TRP A 204 -6.74 -0.22 17.40
CA TRP A 204 -7.15 -0.80 18.67
C TRP A 204 -8.18 0.07 19.37
N ASP A 205 -9.40 -0.47 19.54
CA ASP A 205 -10.48 0.17 20.26
C ASP A 205 -10.82 -0.60 21.54
N THR A 206 -11.21 0.12 22.58
CA THR A 206 -11.64 -0.44 23.87
C THR A 206 -13.05 0.06 24.18
N TYR A 207 -13.98 -0.87 24.31
CA TYR A 207 -15.38 -0.63 24.65
C TYR A 207 -15.67 -1.12 26.07
N VAL A 208 -16.47 -0.34 26.80
CA VAL A 208 -17.03 -0.73 28.10
C VAL A 208 -18.54 -0.87 27.91
N PHE A 209 -19.08 -1.98 28.37
CA PHE A 209 -20.50 -2.34 28.30
C PHE A 209 -21.16 -2.12 29.65
N ASP A 210 -22.30 -1.45 29.64
CA ASP A 210 -23.13 -1.22 30.84
C ASP A 210 -24.60 -1.39 30.43
N PRO A 211 -25.25 -2.48 30.87
CA PRO A 211 -24.77 -3.54 31.80
C PRO A 211 -23.72 -4.46 31.15
N PRO A 212 -22.87 -5.13 31.97
CA PRO A 212 -21.89 -6.09 31.51
C PRO A 212 -22.56 -7.33 30.86
N ILE A 213 -21.87 -7.96 29.93
CA ILE A 213 -22.34 -9.15 29.20
C ILE A 213 -22.22 -10.37 30.12
N LEU A 214 -23.34 -10.93 30.53
CA LEU A 214 -23.37 -12.07 31.45
C LEU A 214 -22.93 -13.39 30.78
N PRO A 215 -22.53 -14.40 31.57
CA PRO A 215 -22.25 -15.73 31.05
C PRO A 215 -23.45 -16.28 30.27
N GLY A 216 -23.20 -16.71 29.04
CA GLY A 216 -24.24 -17.23 28.14
C GLY A 216 -24.92 -16.20 27.26
N ASP A 217 -24.79 -14.90 27.56
CA ASP A 217 -25.39 -13.84 26.75
C ASP A 217 -24.73 -13.74 25.36
N GLU A 218 -25.54 -13.26 24.43
CA GLU A 218 -25.13 -13.01 23.05
C GLU A 218 -25.26 -11.53 22.72
N ILE A 219 -24.24 -11.00 22.04
CA ILE A 219 -24.26 -9.63 21.50
C ILE A 219 -23.94 -9.67 20.02
N THR A 220 -24.44 -8.70 19.28
CA THR A 220 -24.16 -8.56 17.86
C THR A 220 -23.28 -7.36 17.59
N LEU A 221 -22.23 -7.56 16.79
CA LEU A 221 -21.43 -6.51 16.19
C LEU A 221 -21.76 -6.42 14.72
N SER A 222 -22.41 -5.34 14.30
CA SER A 222 -22.66 -5.04 12.89
C SER A 222 -21.55 -4.17 12.34
N PHE A 223 -21.15 -4.44 11.10
CA PHE A 223 -20.07 -3.71 10.45
C PHE A 223 -20.36 -3.49 8.97
N SER A 224 -19.80 -2.43 8.42
CA SER A 224 -19.75 -2.19 6.98
C SER A 224 -18.48 -1.44 6.62
N GLY A 225 -18.04 -1.60 5.37
CA GLY A 225 -16.88 -0.91 4.87
C GLY A 225 -16.73 -1.06 3.36
N ASN A 226 -15.82 -0.30 2.81
CA ASN A 226 -15.42 -0.43 1.43
C ASN A 226 -13.89 -0.56 1.31
N ARG A 227 -13.47 -1.17 0.24
CA ARG A 227 -12.06 -1.23 -0.14
C ARG A 227 -11.95 -1.11 -1.65
N GLY A 228 -11.14 -0.17 -2.09
CA GLY A 228 -10.81 0.02 -3.48
C GLY A 228 -9.31 0.14 -3.69
N ARG A 229 -8.85 -0.28 -4.85
CA ARG A 229 -7.47 -0.09 -5.27
C ARG A 229 -7.19 1.39 -5.47
N LYS A 230 -6.13 1.89 -4.85
CA LYS A 230 -5.67 3.27 -5.02
C LYS A 230 -4.36 3.25 -5.81
N GLY A 231 -4.46 3.35 -7.15
CA GLY A 231 -3.28 3.35 -8.02
C GLY A 231 -2.35 2.15 -7.79
N PHE A 232 -1.05 2.42 -7.65
CA PHE A 232 -0.03 1.41 -7.36
C PHE A 232 0.91 1.85 -6.23
N THR A 233 1.38 0.88 -5.46
CA THR A 233 2.36 1.12 -4.39
C THR A 233 3.78 0.88 -4.89
N ASN A 234 4.76 1.26 -4.08
CA ASN A 234 6.17 0.99 -4.37
C ASN A 234 6.50 -0.51 -4.44
N SER A 235 5.88 -1.30 -3.56
CA SER A 235 6.15 -2.74 -3.42
C SER A 235 5.30 -3.64 -4.30
N GLY A 236 4.18 -3.15 -4.84
CA GLY A 236 3.27 -3.98 -5.61
C GLY A 236 1.99 -3.29 -6.04
N VAL A 237 1.03 -4.11 -6.39
CA VAL A 237 -0.33 -3.72 -6.74
C VAL A 237 -1.27 -4.51 -5.84
N ASP A 238 -2.36 -3.90 -5.42
CA ASP A 238 -3.40 -4.63 -4.69
C ASP A 238 -4.09 -5.63 -5.63
N MET A 239 -3.99 -6.91 -5.28
CA MET A 239 -4.51 -8.04 -6.06
C MET A 239 -5.82 -8.58 -5.50
N THR A 240 -6.44 -7.87 -4.56
CA THR A 240 -7.64 -8.37 -3.87
C THR A 240 -8.82 -8.51 -4.82
N VAL A 241 -9.05 -7.50 -5.67
CA VAL A 241 -10.15 -7.50 -6.65
C VAL A 241 -9.56 -7.24 -8.03
N LEU A 242 -9.74 -8.20 -8.92
CA LEU A 242 -9.26 -8.15 -10.31
C LEU A 242 -10.40 -8.49 -11.27
N ASP A 243 -10.27 -8.10 -12.54
CA ASP A 243 -11.29 -8.33 -13.57
C ASP A 243 -11.62 -9.82 -13.75
N ASN A 244 -10.61 -10.68 -13.66
CA ASN A 244 -10.74 -12.12 -13.91
C ASN A 244 -10.87 -12.97 -12.64
N GLY A 245 -10.83 -12.37 -11.47
CA GLY A 245 -10.96 -13.10 -10.22
C GLY A 245 -10.71 -12.25 -9.00
N THR A 246 -11.39 -12.59 -7.93
CA THR A 246 -11.25 -11.95 -6.63
C THR A 246 -10.82 -13.00 -5.63
N MET A 247 -9.77 -12.71 -4.88
CA MET A 247 -9.29 -13.59 -3.82
C MET A 247 -9.36 -12.86 -2.47
N ILE A 248 -10.36 -13.24 -1.68
CA ILE A 248 -10.61 -12.67 -0.36
C ILE A 248 -10.61 -13.83 0.64
N PHE A 249 -9.78 -13.72 1.66
CA PHE A 249 -9.81 -14.65 2.78
C PHE A 249 -10.81 -14.14 3.84
N SER A 250 -11.60 -15.04 4.40
CA SER A 250 -12.55 -14.70 5.47
C SER A 250 -11.90 -13.97 6.64
N SER A 251 -10.68 -14.36 7.01
CA SER A 251 -9.89 -13.66 8.05
C SER A 251 -9.44 -12.23 7.69
N GLN A 252 -9.74 -11.76 6.49
CA GLN A 252 -9.45 -10.39 6.07
C GLN A 252 -10.68 -9.49 6.19
N LEU A 253 -11.86 -10.06 6.02
CA LEU A 253 -13.14 -9.36 6.11
C LEU A 253 -13.80 -9.55 7.48
N PHE A 254 -13.53 -10.71 8.11
CA PHE A 254 -14.24 -11.13 9.31
C PHE A 254 -13.26 -11.53 10.40
#